data_8b405009c16b71e00a86c1ed0e871cef
#
_entry.id   8b405009c16b71e00a86c1ed0e871cef
#
_cell.length_a   1.000
_cell.length_b   1.000
_cell.length_c   1.000
_cell.angle_alpha   90.00
_cell.angle_beta   90.00
_cell.angle_gamma   90.00
#
_symmetry.space_group_name_H-M   'P 1'
#
loop_
_entity.id
_entity.type
_entity.pdbx_description
1 polymer ?
#
loop_
_entity_poly.entity_id
_entity_poly.type
_entity_poly.pdbx_seq_one_letter_code
_entity_poly.pdbx_strand_id
1 'polypeptide(L)'
;MMKREFTDILIIGAGPSGMVSAGYLQQHNVQLKVVEKQQFPRFSIGESLIPRCMDNFAEAGLLEVIEKHGFQKKFGARFIKDDKVGEFDFSQKFGEGWDWTWQVPRADFDHVLAKEIQSRGVDIAFETEVTAADFSNENPVITIQHKDGKQSEIEAKFVIDSSGFGRVLPKLLDLEQASTLESHSSVFTHIEETIRPQGKEGELITFEVLETQVWFWYIPFSNGKTSLGFVAPTEWFDQFDKDPEVSFMQMMLKLNYYKGRFDNYPLEFIPKNIKHIAKSVKCLYGDKFALTGNSAEFLDPVFSSGVSFATESGLRAAKLALKELNGQQPDWQADYAEYMKEGIAVFSSYVRDWYNGDLQDIFFHKSHNPEFKRQICAVLAGYVWNTDNPFVKKHERIIGAVAKFIQLEN
;
A
#
# COMPACT_ATOMS: atom_id res chain seq x y z
N MET A 1 -5.15 -29.16 28.05
CA MET A 1 -5.86 -28.57 26.89
C MET A 1 -5.32 -27.15 26.67
N MET A 2 -5.09 -26.75 25.43
CA MET A 2 -4.79 -25.35 25.15
C MET A 2 -5.98 -24.46 25.55
N LYS A 3 -5.71 -23.25 26.05
CA LYS A 3 -6.76 -22.29 26.33
C LYS A 3 -7.38 -21.87 24.99
N ARG A 4 -8.71 -21.93 24.89
CA ARG A 4 -9.45 -21.47 23.71
C ARG A 4 -10.35 -20.31 24.10
N GLU A 5 -10.35 -19.27 23.29
CA GLU A 5 -11.28 -18.13 23.40
C GLU A 5 -12.10 -18.04 22.12
N PHE A 6 -13.24 -17.36 22.19
CA PHE A 6 -14.16 -17.18 21.07
C PHE A 6 -14.31 -15.70 20.72
N THR A 7 -14.44 -15.43 19.42
CA THR A 7 -14.79 -14.10 18.88
C THR A 7 -15.69 -14.25 17.65
N ASP A 8 -16.45 -13.21 17.30
CA ASP A 8 -17.19 -13.24 16.03
C ASP A 8 -16.23 -13.11 14.84
N ILE A 9 -15.32 -12.13 14.88
CA ILE A 9 -14.32 -11.92 13.83
C ILE A 9 -12.92 -11.85 14.43
N LEU A 10 -12.00 -12.61 13.84
CA LEU A 10 -10.56 -12.49 14.09
C LEU A 10 -9.91 -11.72 12.94
N ILE A 11 -9.14 -10.69 13.27
CA ILE A 11 -8.31 -9.94 12.32
C ILE A 11 -6.84 -10.27 12.58
N ILE A 12 -6.12 -10.71 11.57
CA ILE A 12 -4.69 -11.02 11.63
C ILE A 12 -3.91 -9.82 11.08
N GLY A 13 -3.20 -9.09 11.92
CA GLY A 13 -2.41 -7.92 11.58
C GLY A 13 -3.11 -6.59 11.90
N ALA A 14 -2.36 -5.70 12.56
CA ALA A 14 -2.82 -4.36 12.98
C ALA A 14 -2.31 -3.23 12.06
N GLY A 15 -1.98 -3.54 10.80
CA GLY A 15 -1.68 -2.53 9.78
C GLY A 15 -2.95 -1.81 9.26
N PRO A 16 -2.81 -0.91 8.26
CA PRO A 16 -3.93 -0.08 7.78
C PRO A 16 -5.17 -0.87 7.38
N SER A 17 -5.00 -2.02 6.72
CA SER A 17 -6.11 -2.91 6.35
C SER A 17 -6.87 -3.42 7.58
N GLY A 18 -6.15 -4.00 8.54
CA GLY A 18 -6.74 -4.54 9.76
C GLY A 18 -7.42 -3.46 10.61
N MET A 19 -6.81 -2.28 10.70
CA MET A 19 -7.38 -1.17 11.49
C MET A 19 -8.63 -0.57 10.84
N VAL A 20 -8.68 -0.49 9.50
CA VAL A 20 -9.91 -0.09 8.79
C VAL A 20 -11.02 -1.14 8.97
N SER A 21 -10.68 -2.43 8.85
CA SER A 21 -11.64 -3.51 9.13
C SER A 21 -12.17 -3.44 10.56
N ALA A 22 -11.27 -3.28 11.54
CA ALA A 22 -11.63 -3.20 12.96
C ALA A 22 -12.47 -1.96 13.27
N GLY A 23 -12.10 -0.80 12.70
CA GLY A 23 -12.84 0.45 12.89
C GLY A 23 -14.27 0.38 12.35
N TYR A 24 -14.46 -0.20 11.18
CA TYR A 24 -15.79 -0.41 10.61
C TYR A 24 -16.62 -1.38 11.46
N LEU A 25 -16.07 -2.55 11.81
CA LEU A 25 -16.79 -3.58 12.57
C LEU A 25 -17.15 -3.12 13.99
N GLN A 26 -16.25 -2.37 14.63
CA GLN A 26 -16.49 -1.83 15.97
C GLN A 26 -17.70 -0.87 16.00
N GLN A 27 -17.94 -0.07 14.95
CA GLN A 27 -19.12 0.79 14.84
C GLN A 27 -20.44 -0.01 14.77
N HIS A 28 -20.37 -1.31 14.43
CA HIS A 28 -21.51 -2.21 14.35
C HIS A 28 -21.61 -3.19 15.53
N ASN A 29 -20.88 -2.93 16.62
CA ASN A 29 -20.89 -3.72 17.87
C ASN A 29 -20.55 -5.21 17.66
N VAL A 30 -19.69 -5.54 16.69
CA VAL A 30 -19.19 -6.90 16.48
C VAL A 30 -18.15 -7.23 17.54
N GLN A 31 -18.24 -8.42 18.14
CA GLN A 31 -17.17 -8.93 18.99
C GLN A 31 -15.98 -9.31 18.11
N LEU A 32 -14.91 -8.54 18.19
CA LEU A 32 -13.72 -8.76 17.37
C LEU A 32 -12.44 -8.77 18.20
N LYS A 33 -11.48 -9.51 17.71
CA LYS A 33 -10.12 -9.55 18.24
C LYS A 33 -9.13 -9.32 17.11
N VAL A 34 -8.07 -8.58 17.40
CA VAL A 34 -6.94 -8.39 16.51
C VAL A 34 -5.70 -9.05 17.09
N VAL A 35 -4.94 -9.78 16.29
CA VAL A 35 -3.62 -10.31 16.67
C VAL A 35 -2.55 -9.68 15.81
N GLU A 36 -1.48 -9.18 16.43
CA GLU A 36 -0.35 -8.55 15.75
C GLU A 36 0.95 -9.18 16.25
N LYS A 37 1.78 -9.64 15.31
CA LYS A 37 3.04 -10.32 15.63
C LYS A 37 4.05 -9.41 16.31
N GLN A 38 4.03 -8.11 16.00
CA GLN A 38 5.02 -7.16 16.48
C GLN A 38 4.45 -6.23 17.55
N GLN A 39 5.33 -5.68 18.38
CA GLN A 39 4.99 -4.56 19.24
C GLN A 39 5.05 -3.26 18.45
N PHE A 40 4.07 -2.36 18.65
CA PHE A 40 4.06 -1.03 18.05
C PHE A 40 4.70 0.03 18.96
N PRO A 41 5.32 1.08 18.43
CA PRO A 41 5.51 1.36 16.99
C PRO A 41 6.53 0.41 16.35
N ARG A 42 6.28 0.05 15.08
CA ARG A 42 7.18 -0.79 14.29
C ARG A 42 7.36 -0.22 12.89
N PHE A 43 8.55 -0.39 12.32
CA PHE A 43 8.81 0.01 10.94
C PHE A 43 7.98 -0.82 9.94
N SER A 44 7.45 -0.17 8.92
CA SER A 44 6.92 -0.77 7.70
C SER A 44 7.19 0.16 6.52
N ILE A 45 7.12 -0.34 5.30
CA ILE A 45 7.19 0.48 4.08
C ILE A 45 5.78 0.75 3.51
N GLY A 46 5.66 1.71 2.59
CA GLY A 46 4.39 2.18 2.04
C GLY A 46 3.95 3.48 2.71
N GLU A 47 4.75 4.53 2.51
CA GLU A 47 4.76 5.78 3.28
C GLU A 47 4.11 6.94 2.53
N SER A 48 3.74 6.73 1.27
CA SER A 48 2.99 7.70 0.48
C SER A 48 1.62 7.14 0.18
N LEU A 49 0.57 7.84 0.61
CA LEU A 49 -0.82 7.44 0.39
C LEU A 49 -1.34 8.03 -0.94
N ILE A 50 -2.54 7.60 -1.34
CA ILE A 50 -3.29 8.20 -2.45
C ILE A 50 -4.72 8.52 -2.00
N PRO A 51 -5.39 9.52 -2.60
CA PRO A 51 -6.66 10.07 -2.11
C PRO A 51 -7.76 9.06 -1.81
N ARG A 52 -7.89 8.00 -2.59
CA ARG A 52 -8.95 6.99 -2.40
C ARG A 52 -8.96 6.37 -0.99
N CYS A 53 -7.81 6.25 -0.32
CA CYS A 53 -7.79 5.68 1.03
C CYS A 53 -8.50 6.56 2.08
N MET A 54 -8.68 7.86 1.77
CA MET A 54 -9.38 8.79 2.67
C MET A 54 -10.85 8.40 2.85
N ASP A 55 -11.51 7.94 1.78
CA ASP A 55 -12.90 7.45 1.84
C ASP A 55 -13.00 6.27 2.81
N ASN A 56 -12.04 5.34 2.75
CA ASN A 56 -12.00 4.16 3.59
C ASN A 56 -11.72 4.50 5.07
N PHE A 57 -10.83 5.46 5.33
CA PHE A 57 -10.58 5.96 6.68
C PHE A 57 -11.79 6.70 7.24
N ALA A 58 -12.48 7.49 6.41
CA ALA A 58 -13.70 8.19 6.83
C ALA A 58 -14.79 7.20 7.24
N GLU A 59 -15.05 6.19 6.42
CA GLU A 59 -16.07 5.19 6.69
C GLU A 59 -15.74 4.31 7.92
N ALA A 60 -14.46 4.02 8.17
CA ALA A 60 -14.00 3.33 9.37
C ALA A 60 -13.94 4.25 10.62
N GLY A 61 -14.28 5.55 10.47
CA GLY A 61 -14.22 6.53 11.54
C GLY A 61 -12.81 6.88 12.01
N LEU A 62 -11.78 6.67 11.15
CA LEU A 62 -10.36 6.87 11.49
C LEU A 62 -9.80 8.20 10.96
N LEU A 63 -10.56 8.92 10.12
CA LEU A 63 -10.04 10.10 9.42
C LEU A 63 -9.63 11.20 10.40
N GLU A 64 -10.45 11.47 11.43
CA GLU A 64 -10.22 12.56 12.38
C GLU A 64 -8.93 12.37 13.19
N VAL A 65 -8.63 11.13 13.64
CA VAL A 65 -7.41 10.86 14.42
C VAL A 65 -6.16 11.00 13.57
N ILE A 66 -6.22 10.62 12.29
CA ILE A 66 -5.12 10.81 11.36
C ILE A 66 -4.87 12.31 11.12
N GLU A 67 -5.93 13.08 10.90
CA GLU A 67 -5.84 14.53 10.66
C GLU A 67 -5.29 15.27 11.89
N LYS A 68 -5.74 14.92 13.10
CA LYS A 68 -5.24 15.50 14.35
C LYS A 68 -3.76 15.23 14.61
N HIS A 69 -3.23 14.13 14.10
CA HIS A 69 -1.81 13.81 14.26
C HIS A 69 -0.89 14.76 13.47
N GLY A 70 -1.37 15.30 12.34
CA GLY A 70 -0.64 16.31 11.58
C GLY A 70 0.45 15.73 10.67
N PHE A 71 0.21 14.60 10.02
CA PHE A 71 1.09 14.07 8.98
C PHE A 71 1.24 15.04 7.81
N GLN A 72 2.33 14.89 7.03
CA GLN A 72 2.59 15.71 5.85
C GLN A 72 1.46 15.55 4.84
N LYS A 73 0.77 16.64 4.51
CA LYS A 73 -0.26 16.64 3.46
C LYS A 73 0.39 16.45 2.08
N LYS A 74 -0.24 15.64 1.27
CA LYS A 74 0.16 15.32 -0.11
C LYS A 74 -0.96 15.72 -1.06
N PHE A 75 -0.69 16.75 -1.88
CA PHE A 75 -1.65 17.27 -2.87
C PHE A 75 -1.41 16.73 -4.28
N GLY A 76 -0.44 15.88 -4.47
CA GLY A 76 -0.08 15.36 -5.79
C GLY A 76 1.18 14.51 -5.76
N ALA A 77 1.78 14.34 -6.94
CA ALA A 77 3.05 13.66 -7.11
C ALA A 77 3.87 14.33 -8.23
N ARG A 78 5.20 14.30 -8.11
CA ARG A 78 6.15 14.82 -9.09
C ARG A 78 6.98 13.67 -9.64
N PHE A 79 7.17 13.68 -10.95
CA PHE A 79 8.04 12.74 -11.67
C PHE A 79 9.08 13.56 -12.43
N ILE A 80 10.33 13.16 -12.33
CA ILE A 80 11.45 13.87 -12.95
C ILE A 80 12.24 12.86 -13.77
N LYS A 81 12.57 13.25 -15.00
CA LYS A 81 13.47 12.50 -15.89
C LYS A 81 14.32 13.50 -16.63
N ASP A 82 15.61 13.51 -16.35
CA ASP A 82 16.55 14.52 -16.83
C ASP A 82 16.09 15.95 -16.46
N ASP A 83 15.83 16.79 -17.43
CA ASP A 83 15.32 18.17 -17.27
C ASP A 83 13.79 18.27 -17.35
N LYS A 84 13.09 17.16 -17.53
CA LYS A 84 11.62 17.12 -17.68
C LYS A 84 10.93 16.85 -16.34
N VAL A 85 9.84 17.56 -16.11
CA VAL A 85 9.01 17.41 -14.90
C VAL A 85 7.57 17.10 -15.31
N GLY A 86 7.09 15.94 -14.90
CA GLY A 86 5.67 15.57 -14.93
C GLY A 86 5.07 15.78 -13.53
N GLU A 87 4.07 16.62 -13.41
CA GLU A 87 3.43 16.93 -12.12
C GLU A 87 1.93 16.69 -12.21
N PHE A 88 1.39 15.98 -11.22
CA PHE A 88 -0.03 15.70 -11.07
C PHE A 88 -0.53 16.31 -9.76
N ASP A 89 -1.53 17.17 -9.86
CA ASP A 89 -2.22 17.80 -8.74
C ASP A 89 -3.59 17.12 -8.58
N PHE A 90 -3.85 16.51 -7.43
CA PHE A 90 -5.06 15.74 -7.19
C PHE A 90 -6.33 16.58 -7.24
N SER A 91 -6.24 17.92 -7.07
CA SER A 91 -7.37 18.82 -7.24
C SER A 91 -7.84 18.93 -8.70
N GLN A 92 -6.99 18.54 -9.64
CA GLN A 92 -7.27 18.55 -11.08
C GLN A 92 -7.69 17.19 -11.62
N LYS A 93 -7.92 16.20 -10.76
CA LYS A 93 -8.35 14.87 -11.21
C LYS A 93 -9.71 14.90 -11.91
N PHE A 94 -9.94 13.90 -12.75
CA PHE A 94 -11.25 13.65 -13.35
C PHE A 94 -12.22 13.06 -12.32
N GLY A 95 -13.46 13.56 -12.30
CA GLY A 95 -14.49 13.10 -11.37
C GLY A 95 -14.37 13.68 -9.96
N GLU A 96 -15.19 13.16 -9.06
CA GLU A 96 -15.24 13.57 -7.66
C GLU A 96 -14.23 12.79 -6.79
N GLY A 97 -14.17 13.15 -5.51
CA GLY A 97 -13.33 12.52 -4.51
C GLY A 97 -12.31 13.47 -3.90
N TRP A 98 -11.47 12.99 -3.00
CA TRP A 98 -10.52 13.79 -2.27
C TRP A 98 -9.42 14.37 -3.15
N ASP A 99 -9.02 15.62 -2.87
CA ASP A 99 -8.01 16.36 -3.62
C ASP A 99 -6.63 16.29 -2.97
N TRP A 100 -6.50 15.56 -1.87
CA TRP A 100 -5.28 15.42 -1.09
C TRP A 100 -5.30 14.14 -0.25
N THR A 101 -4.15 13.83 0.32
CA THR A 101 -3.95 12.73 1.27
C THR A 101 -2.72 13.03 2.14
N TRP A 102 -2.01 11.99 2.63
CA TRP A 102 -0.81 12.15 3.47
C TRP A 102 0.40 11.38 2.96
N GLN A 103 1.58 11.86 3.37
CA GLN A 103 2.85 11.13 3.44
C GLN A 103 3.12 10.84 4.92
N VAL A 104 3.38 9.58 5.24
CA VAL A 104 3.35 9.11 6.63
C VAL A 104 4.53 8.20 6.97
N PRO A 105 5.28 8.46 8.05
CA PRO A 105 6.16 7.45 8.61
C PRO A 105 5.28 6.33 9.18
N ARG A 106 5.38 5.14 8.62
CA ARG A 106 4.47 4.04 8.90
C ARG A 106 4.49 3.56 10.35
N ALA A 107 5.63 3.70 11.04
CA ALA A 107 5.70 3.37 12.47
C ALA A 107 4.70 4.20 13.29
N ASP A 108 4.66 5.51 13.05
CA ASP A 108 3.76 6.43 13.74
C ASP A 108 2.31 6.25 13.25
N PHE A 109 2.13 6.14 11.93
CA PHE A 109 0.82 6.03 11.33
C PHE A 109 0.06 4.78 11.78
N ASP A 110 0.68 3.60 11.67
CA ASP A 110 0.06 2.35 12.09
C ASP A 110 -0.22 2.37 13.60
N HIS A 111 0.67 2.98 14.40
CA HIS A 111 0.48 3.09 15.86
C HIS A 111 -0.68 4.03 16.24
N VAL A 112 -0.86 5.13 15.53
CA VAL A 112 -2.00 6.06 15.72
C VAL A 112 -3.32 5.33 15.46
N LEU A 113 -3.41 4.59 14.36
CA LEU A 113 -4.61 3.80 14.03
C LEU A 113 -4.89 2.73 15.10
N ALA A 114 -3.87 1.97 15.50
CA ALA A 114 -4.02 0.91 16.50
C ALA A 114 -4.45 1.46 17.86
N LYS A 115 -3.85 2.57 18.31
CA LYS A 115 -4.26 3.25 19.57
C LYS A 115 -5.71 3.71 19.53
N GLU A 116 -6.15 4.29 18.42
CA GLU A 116 -7.53 4.72 18.26
C GLU A 116 -8.49 3.53 18.38
N ILE A 117 -8.20 2.42 17.71
CA ILE A 117 -9.01 1.21 17.76
C ILE A 117 -9.03 0.61 19.17
N GLN A 118 -7.89 0.57 19.87
CA GLN A 118 -7.84 0.14 21.28
C GLN A 118 -8.66 1.06 22.20
N SER A 119 -8.61 2.38 21.97
CA SER A 119 -9.39 3.34 22.77
C SER A 119 -10.89 3.16 22.64
N ARG A 120 -11.35 2.56 21.53
CA ARG A 120 -12.75 2.18 21.29
C ARG A 120 -13.11 0.81 21.89
N GLY A 121 -12.20 0.19 22.64
CA GLY A 121 -12.43 -1.06 23.35
C GLY A 121 -12.13 -2.34 22.58
N VAL A 122 -11.48 -2.26 21.42
CA VAL A 122 -11.06 -3.44 20.66
C VAL A 122 -9.80 -4.05 21.26
N ASP A 123 -9.82 -5.37 21.54
CA ASP A 123 -8.66 -6.13 22.00
C ASP A 123 -7.66 -6.33 20.83
N ILE A 124 -6.49 -5.71 20.95
CA ILE A 124 -5.35 -5.91 20.04
C ILE A 124 -4.24 -6.62 20.82
N ALA A 125 -4.05 -7.91 20.55
CA ALA A 125 -3.00 -8.72 21.15
C ALA A 125 -1.70 -8.55 20.37
N PHE A 126 -0.83 -7.65 20.81
CA PHE A 126 0.52 -7.50 20.28
C PHE A 126 1.44 -8.66 20.67
N GLU A 127 2.58 -8.81 19.98
CA GLU A 127 3.57 -9.87 20.20
C GLU A 127 2.93 -11.27 20.17
N THR A 128 1.92 -11.42 19.29
CA THR A 128 1.10 -12.62 19.16
C THR A 128 1.08 -13.07 17.69
N GLU A 129 1.74 -14.19 17.42
CA GLU A 129 1.90 -14.74 16.08
C GLU A 129 0.89 -15.85 15.81
N VAL A 130 0.24 -15.84 14.67
CA VAL A 130 -0.56 -16.95 14.17
C VAL A 130 0.38 -18.02 13.60
N THR A 131 0.27 -19.24 14.12
CA THR A 131 1.15 -20.37 13.76
C THR A 131 0.44 -21.51 13.04
N ALA A 132 -0.88 -21.63 13.18
CA ALA A 132 -1.70 -22.60 12.44
C ALA A 132 -3.14 -22.08 12.28
N ALA A 133 -3.84 -22.60 11.28
CA ALA A 133 -5.24 -22.30 11.01
C ALA A 133 -5.95 -23.56 10.53
N ASP A 134 -7.07 -23.88 11.17
CA ASP A 134 -7.93 -25.02 10.82
C ASP A 134 -9.33 -24.52 10.47
N PHE A 135 -9.70 -24.69 9.19
CA PHE A 135 -10.99 -24.32 8.61
C PHE A 135 -11.90 -25.54 8.38
N SER A 136 -11.57 -26.71 8.92
CA SER A 136 -12.37 -27.95 8.73
C SER A 136 -13.59 -28.00 9.67
N ASN A 137 -13.67 -27.14 10.66
CA ASN A 137 -14.75 -27.07 11.65
C ASN A 137 -15.83 -26.06 11.21
N GLU A 138 -16.98 -26.08 11.89
CA GLU A 138 -18.04 -25.08 11.66
C GLU A 138 -17.52 -23.64 11.83
N ASN A 139 -16.69 -23.41 12.85
CA ASN A 139 -15.95 -22.17 13.05
C ASN A 139 -14.45 -22.45 12.88
N PRO A 140 -13.71 -21.59 12.16
CA PRO A 140 -12.26 -21.64 12.10
C PRO A 140 -11.61 -21.61 13.49
N VAL A 141 -10.57 -22.42 13.67
CA VAL A 141 -9.73 -22.45 14.87
C VAL A 141 -8.32 -22.01 14.53
N ILE A 142 -7.89 -20.90 15.08
CA ILE A 142 -6.60 -20.27 14.81
C ILE A 142 -5.68 -20.45 16.00
N THR A 143 -4.55 -21.11 15.81
CA THR A 143 -3.51 -21.27 16.85
C THR A 143 -2.62 -20.04 16.85
N ILE A 144 -2.46 -19.45 18.02
CA ILE A 144 -1.59 -18.30 18.25
C ILE A 144 -0.49 -18.65 19.25
N GLN A 145 0.67 -18.02 19.06
CA GLN A 145 1.82 -18.12 19.96
C GLN A 145 2.15 -16.73 20.51
N HIS A 146 2.15 -16.62 21.83
CA HIS A 146 2.53 -15.40 22.54
C HIS A 146 4.06 -15.27 22.64
N LYS A 147 4.54 -14.06 22.96
CA LYS A 147 5.97 -13.76 23.14
C LYS A 147 6.70 -14.72 24.08
N ASP A 148 6.01 -15.20 25.14
CA ASP A 148 6.58 -16.15 26.12
C ASP A 148 6.63 -17.61 25.63
N GLY A 149 6.26 -17.84 24.35
CA GLY A 149 6.24 -19.14 23.69
C GLY A 149 4.99 -19.98 24.00
N LYS A 150 4.09 -19.52 24.88
CA LYS A 150 2.83 -20.22 25.13
C LYS A 150 1.90 -20.13 23.93
N GLN A 151 1.22 -21.22 23.67
CA GLN A 151 0.20 -21.30 22.63
C GLN A 151 -1.20 -21.30 23.22
N SER A 152 -2.13 -20.70 22.49
CA SER A 152 -3.56 -20.75 22.73
C SER A 152 -4.31 -20.77 21.40
N GLU A 153 -5.63 -20.97 21.46
CA GLU A 153 -6.47 -21.04 20.27
C GLU A 153 -7.54 -19.93 20.31
N ILE A 154 -7.86 -19.39 19.15
CA ILE A 154 -8.99 -18.50 18.94
C ILE A 154 -9.94 -19.20 17.97
N GLU A 155 -11.17 -19.43 18.41
CA GLU A 155 -12.27 -19.86 17.58
C GLU A 155 -13.02 -18.61 17.09
N ALA A 156 -13.22 -18.47 15.77
CA ALA A 156 -13.85 -17.30 15.20
C ALA A 156 -14.88 -17.70 14.15
N LYS A 157 -16.00 -16.97 14.04
CA LYS A 157 -16.95 -17.22 12.94
C LYS A 157 -16.40 -16.83 11.57
N PHE A 158 -15.53 -15.81 11.53
CA PHE A 158 -14.88 -15.35 10.31
C PHE A 158 -13.47 -14.82 10.60
N VAL A 159 -12.54 -14.98 9.65
CA VAL A 159 -11.15 -14.53 9.76
C VAL A 159 -10.82 -13.55 8.63
N ILE A 160 -10.30 -12.37 8.98
CA ILE A 160 -9.78 -11.40 8.01
C ILE A 160 -8.25 -11.39 8.12
N ASP A 161 -7.56 -11.90 7.09
CA ASP A 161 -6.11 -11.85 7.05
C ASP A 161 -5.62 -10.50 6.47
N SER A 162 -5.21 -9.62 7.36
CA SER A 162 -4.58 -8.32 7.10
C SER A 162 -3.07 -8.33 7.45
N SER A 163 -2.43 -9.48 7.43
CA SER A 163 -1.04 -9.68 7.87
C SER A 163 0.02 -9.04 6.96
N GLY A 164 -0.40 -8.42 5.85
CA GLY A 164 0.46 -7.69 4.94
C GLY A 164 1.58 -8.57 4.36
N PHE A 165 2.82 -8.13 4.50
CA PHE A 165 3.99 -8.91 4.03
C PHE A 165 4.20 -10.22 4.81
N GLY A 166 3.52 -10.41 5.96
CA GLY A 166 3.52 -11.68 6.70
C GLY A 166 2.88 -12.82 5.91
N ARG A 167 1.81 -12.51 5.13
CA ARG A 167 1.08 -13.46 4.26
C ARG A 167 0.73 -14.74 5.02
N VAL A 168 0.05 -14.57 6.15
CA VAL A 168 -0.16 -15.66 7.13
C VAL A 168 -1.04 -16.78 6.54
N LEU A 169 -2.28 -16.49 6.19
CA LEU A 169 -3.16 -17.51 5.61
C LEU A 169 -2.68 -17.98 4.22
N PRO A 170 -2.17 -17.12 3.32
CA PRO A 170 -1.59 -17.61 2.06
C PRO A 170 -0.53 -18.67 2.24
N LYS A 171 0.34 -18.57 3.24
CA LYS A 171 1.36 -19.58 3.55
C LYS A 171 0.77 -20.82 4.21
N LEU A 172 -0.10 -20.65 5.21
CA LEU A 172 -0.67 -21.77 5.96
C LEU A 172 -1.63 -22.62 5.13
N LEU A 173 -2.30 -22.02 4.13
CA LEU A 173 -3.29 -22.68 3.28
C LEU A 173 -2.78 -22.97 1.86
N ASP A 174 -1.48 -22.82 1.60
CA ASP A 174 -0.87 -23.00 0.26
C ASP A 174 -1.58 -22.18 -0.85
N LEU A 175 -1.89 -20.92 -0.57
CA LEU A 175 -2.55 -20.01 -1.52
C LEU A 175 -1.58 -19.09 -2.25
N GLU A 176 -0.28 -19.11 -1.95
CA GLU A 176 0.68 -18.26 -2.63
C GLU A 176 0.78 -18.58 -4.12
N GLN A 177 0.88 -17.54 -4.93
CA GLN A 177 1.02 -17.62 -6.38
C GLN A 177 2.02 -16.57 -6.85
N ALA A 178 2.75 -16.85 -7.92
CA ALA A 178 3.63 -15.89 -8.55
C ALA A 178 2.81 -14.73 -9.15
N SER A 179 3.32 -13.50 -8.99
CA SER A 179 2.76 -12.35 -9.70
C SER A 179 3.03 -12.45 -11.20
N THR A 180 2.14 -11.86 -12.00
CA THR A 180 2.33 -11.70 -13.45
C THR A 180 3.13 -10.43 -13.82
N LEU A 181 3.43 -9.57 -12.84
CA LEU A 181 4.28 -8.41 -13.01
C LEU A 181 5.76 -8.77 -12.97
N GLU A 182 6.58 -8.00 -13.67
CA GLU A 182 8.03 -8.14 -13.59
C GLU A 182 8.54 -7.94 -12.17
N SER A 183 9.61 -8.66 -11.85
CA SER A 183 10.14 -8.67 -10.50
C SER A 183 11.11 -7.50 -10.28
N HIS A 184 10.66 -6.51 -9.51
CA HIS A 184 11.51 -5.43 -9.02
C HIS A 184 11.88 -5.64 -7.55
N SER A 185 12.95 -5.00 -7.13
CA SER A 185 13.40 -4.94 -5.74
C SER A 185 13.56 -3.48 -5.32
N SER A 186 13.56 -3.21 -4.03
CA SER A 186 13.81 -1.86 -3.51
C SER A 186 14.87 -1.87 -2.42
N VAL A 187 15.65 -0.78 -2.36
CA VAL A 187 16.59 -0.49 -1.27
C VAL A 187 16.29 0.91 -0.76
N PHE A 188 16.15 1.08 0.56
CA PHE A 188 15.68 2.33 1.14
C PHE A 188 16.17 2.56 2.56
N THR A 189 16.16 3.84 2.94
CA THR A 189 16.46 4.33 4.29
C THR A 189 15.71 5.64 4.56
N HIS A 190 15.86 6.17 5.78
CA HIS A 190 15.45 7.53 6.13
C HIS A 190 16.66 8.40 6.43
N ILE A 191 16.46 9.71 6.31
CA ILE A 191 17.38 10.75 6.78
C ILE A 191 16.59 11.76 7.62
N GLU A 192 17.29 12.51 8.48
CA GLU A 192 16.75 13.70 9.12
C GLU A 192 17.13 14.92 8.29
N GLU A 193 16.20 15.36 7.42
CA GLU A 193 16.43 16.48 6.50
C GLU A 193 16.05 17.82 7.14
N THR A 194 17.02 18.45 7.78
CA THR A 194 16.82 19.69 8.56
C THR A 194 16.58 20.92 7.69
N ILE A 195 17.01 20.90 6.43
CA ILE A 195 16.86 22.01 5.49
C ILE A 195 16.16 21.50 4.23
N ARG A 196 14.93 21.96 3.99
CA ARG A 196 14.11 21.61 2.82
C ARG A 196 13.81 22.82 1.95
N PRO A 197 13.71 22.65 0.63
CA PRO A 197 13.11 23.64 -0.24
C PRO A 197 11.68 23.98 0.20
N GLN A 198 11.25 25.20 -0.10
CA GLN A 198 9.87 25.63 0.14
C GLN A 198 8.93 25.08 -0.95
N GLY A 199 7.66 24.86 -0.58
CA GLY A 199 6.60 24.44 -1.49
C GLY A 199 6.77 23.01 -2.01
N LYS A 200 6.30 22.76 -3.23
CA LYS A 200 6.16 21.43 -3.81
C LYS A 200 7.44 20.58 -3.79
N GLU A 201 8.60 21.19 -3.97
CA GLU A 201 9.89 20.49 -3.98
C GLU A 201 10.28 19.88 -2.64
N GLY A 202 9.85 20.48 -1.53
CA GLY A 202 10.10 19.99 -0.19
C GLY A 202 8.89 19.33 0.48
N GLU A 203 7.73 19.32 -0.16
CA GLU A 203 6.47 18.84 0.43
C GLU A 203 5.89 17.62 -0.28
N LEU A 204 6.11 17.47 -1.60
CA LEU A 204 5.54 16.39 -2.37
C LEU A 204 6.51 15.23 -2.58
N ILE A 205 5.94 14.03 -2.56
CA ILE A 205 6.65 12.87 -3.11
C ILE A 205 7.16 13.19 -4.52
N THR A 206 8.44 12.90 -4.74
CA THR A 206 9.07 13.08 -6.03
C THR A 206 9.76 11.79 -6.44
N PHE A 207 9.55 11.40 -7.68
CA PHE A 207 10.19 10.25 -8.32
C PHE A 207 11.22 10.78 -9.33
N GLU A 208 12.48 10.37 -9.18
CA GLU A 208 13.50 10.60 -10.20
C GLU A 208 13.71 9.33 -11.00
N VAL A 209 13.45 9.38 -12.30
CA VAL A 209 13.65 8.26 -13.22
C VAL A 209 15.07 8.31 -13.76
N LEU A 210 15.89 7.32 -13.41
CA LEU A 210 17.28 7.18 -13.89
C LEU A 210 17.33 6.46 -15.24
N GLU A 211 16.59 5.35 -15.30
CA GLU A 211 16.42 4.51 -16.47
C GLU A 211 14.95 4.09 -16.57
N THR A 212 14.49 3.55 -17.67
CA THR A 212 13.08 3.17 -17.85
C THR A 212 12.54 2.27 -16.71
N GLN A 213 13.40 1.39 -16.19
CA GLN A 213 13.03 0.46 -15.11
C GLN A 213 13.67 0.81 -13.76
N VAL A 214 14.40 1.94 -13.65
CA VAL A 214 15.13 2.33 -12.44
C VAL A 214 14.70 3.71 -12.01
N TRP A 215 14.21 3.84 -10.79
CA TRP A 215 13.77 5.11 -10.26
C TRP A 215 14.06 5.23 -8.76
N PHE A 216 14.16 6.47 -8.33
CA PHE A 216 14.39 6.87 -6.94
C PHE A 216 13.16 7.59 -6.41
N TRP A 217 12.87 7.45 -5.12
CA TRP A 217 11.85 8.22 -4.45
C TRP A 217 12.41 9.15 -3.37
N TYR A 218 11.78 10.31 -3.27
CA TYR A 218 11.92 11.28 -2.19
C TYR A 218 10.55 11.49 -1.55
N ILE A 219 10.38 11.12 -0.26
CA ILE A 219 9.11 11.25 0.47
C ILE A 219 9.36 12.01 1.76
N PRO A 220 9.08 13.33 1.81
CA PRO A 220 9.25 14.14 3.01
C PRO A 220 8.09 13.94 4.00
N PHE A 221 8.40 13.94 5.30
CA PHE A 221 7.44 13.85 6.39
C PHE A 221 7.36 15.14 7.18
N SER A 222 6.25 15.37 7.90
CA SER A 222 6.05 16.56 8.74
C SER A 222 6.99 16.63 9.96
N ASN A 223 7.58 15.51 10.38
CA ASN A 223 8.49 15.43 11.52
C ASN A 223 9.96 15.75 11.18
N GLY A 224 10.26 16.28 10.00
CA GLY A 224 11.63 16.59 9.57
C GLY A 224 12.38 15.42 8.93
N LYS A 225 11.86 14.21 9.01
CA LYS A 225 12.45 13.06 8.34
C LYS A 225 12.02 12.94 6.89
N THR A 226 12.82 12.25 6.10
CA THR A 226 12.57 11.99 4.68
C THR A 226 12.91 10.54 4.37
N SER A 227 12.01 9.85 3.69
CA SER A 227 12.27 8.52 3.14
C SER A 227 12.90 8.63 1.76
N LEU A 228 13.99 7.92 1.55
CA LEU A 228 14.75 7.83 0.32
C LEU A 228 14.87 6.36 -0.09
N GLY A 229 14.73 6.08 -1.38
CA GLY A 229 14.97 4.71 -1.83
C GLY A 229 14.93 4.54 -3.33
N PHE A 230 15.41 3.40 -3.77
CA PHE A 230 15.51 2.99 -5.17
C PHE A 230 14.64 1.78 -5.43
N VAL A 231 14.05 1.73 -6.61
CA VAL A 231 13.41 0.56 -7.18
C VAL A 231 14.03 0.26 -8.52
N ALA A 232 14.37 -1.00 -8.74
CA ALA A 232 15.01 -1.47 -9.97
C ALA A 232 14.78 -2.97 -10.15
N PRO A 233 15.05 -3.53 -11.36
CA PRO A 233 15.25 -4.96 -11.52
C PRO A 233 16.27 -5.49 -10.51
N THR A 234 16.06 -6.69 -9.98
CA THR A 234 16.86 -7.21 -8.85
C THR A 234 18.36 -7.24 -9.17
N GLU A 235 18.72 -7.58 -10.41
CA GLU A 235 20.09 -7.64 -10.91
C GLU A 235 20.78 -6.27 -11.00
N TRP A 236 20.02 -5.17 -11.09
CA TRP A 236 20.59 -3.82 -11.11
C TRP A 236 21.36 -3.51 -9.83
N PHE A 237 20.96 -4.07 -8.70
CA PHE A 237 21.61 -3.87 -7.41
C PHE A 237 22.94 -4.62 -7.28
N ASP A 238 23.20 -5.64 -8.09
CA ASP A 238 24.42 -6.47 -8.01
C ASP A 238 25.70 -5.73 -8.42
N GLN A 239 25.59 -4.56 -9.07
CA GLN A 239 26.72 -3.74 -9.49
C GLN A 239 27.35 -2.91 -8.34
N PHE A 240 26.68 -2.82 -7.20
CA PHE A 240 27.08 -2.00 -6.05
C PHE A 240 27.77 -2.83 -4.98
N ASP A 241 28.37 -2.14 -4.00
CA ASP A 241 29.06 -2.78 -2.88
C ASP A 241 28.13 -3.71 -2.09
N LYS A 242 28.73 -4.67 -1.37
CA LYS A 242 27.98 -5.57 -0.50
C LYS A 242 27.60 -4.95 0.84
N ASP A 243 28.35 -3.94 1.29
CA ASP A 243 27.98 -3.14 2.44
C ASP A 243 26.76 -2.27 2.10
N PRO A 244 25.64 -2.38 2.85
CA PRO A 244 24.40 -1.69 2.51
C PRO A 244 24.52 -0.16 2.50
N GLU A 245 25.31 0.43 3.40
CA GLU A 245 25.48 1.89 3.48
C GLU A 245 26.34 2.39 2.32
N VAL A 246 27.45 1.71 2.03
CA VAL A 246 28.32 2.01 0.89
C VAL A 246 27.54 1.86 -0.42
N SER A 247 26.79 0.76 -0.56
CA SER A 247 25.93 0.49 -1.71
C SER A 247 24.93 1.61 -1.94
N PHE A 248 24.21 2.03 -0.88
CA PHE A 248 23.21 3.09 -0.97
C PHE A 248 23.84 4.43 -1.40
N MET A 249 24.98 4.78 -0.81
CA MET A 249 25.71 6.00 -1.21
C MET A 249 26.20 5.94 -2.65
N GLN A 250 26.65 4.78 -3.15
CA GLN A 250 26.99 4.60 -4.56
C GLN A 250 25.78 4.79 -5.48
N MET A 251 24.58 4.31 -5.09
CA MET A 251 23.33 4.55 -5.82
C MET A 251 22.99 6.04 -5.84
N MET A 252 23.15 6.76 -4.70
CA MET A 252 22.92 8.21 -4.63
C MET A 252 23.77 9.01 -5.61
N LEU A 253 24.98 8.55 -5.93
CA LEU A 253 25.83 9.19 -6.97
C LEU A 253 25.27 9.05 -8.40
N LYS A 254 24.33 8.14 -8.63
CA LYS A 254 23.67 7.99 -9.95
C LYS A 254 22.55 9.00 -10.19
N LEU A 255 22.06 9.68 -9.16
CA LEU A 255 21.03 10.71 -9.28
C LEU A 255 21.53 11.89 -10.10
N ASN A 256 20.63 12.48 -10.89
CA ASN A 256 20.87 13.71 -11.63
C ASN A 256 20.27 14.92 -10.90
N TYR A 257 18.96 14.89 -10.68
CA TYR A 257 18.23 15.98 -10.02
C TYR A 257 18.59 16.13 -8.55
N TYR A 258 18.64 15.02 -7.82
CA TYR A 258 18.96 15.00 -6.39
C TYR A 258 20.46 14.82 -6.10
N LYS A 259 21.33 14.87 -7.09
CA LYS A 259 22.77 14.68 -6.93
C LYS A 259 23.36 15.64 -5.89
N GLY A 260 24.00 15.08 -4.87
CA GLY A 260 24.69 15.85 -3.81
C GLY A 260 23.77 16.50 -2.78
N ARG A 261 22.44 16.48 -2.96
CA ARG A 261 21.50 17.13 -2.04
C ARG A 261 21.55 16.53 -0.63
N PHE A 262 21.78 15.24 -0.53
CA PHE A 262 21.68 14.52 0.74
C PHE A 262 23.04 14.11 1.34
N ASP A 263 24.15 14.52 0.75
CA ASP A 263 25.51 14.10 1.17
C ASP A 263 25.85 14.44 2.63
N ASN A 264 25.23 15.46 3.19
CA ASN A 264 25.49 15.92 4.54
C ASN A 264 24.50 15.36 5.59
N TYR A 265 23.57 14.49 5.18
CA TYR A 265 22.59 13.91 6.10
C TYR A 265 22.93 12.46 6.39
N PRO A 266 23.18 12.07 7.66
CA PRO A 266 23.43 10.68 8.02
C PRO A 266 22.18 9.83 7.77
N LEU A 267 22.41 8.58 7.40
CA LEU A 267 21.32 7.60 7.28
C LEU A 267 20.78 7.29 8.68
N GLU A 268 19.47 7.29 8.84
CA GLU A 268 18.83 7.05 10.14
C GLU A 268 18.92 5.57 10.56
N PHE A 269 18.96 4.69 9.58
CA PHE A 269 19.17 3.25 9.78
C PHE A 269 19.85 2.64 8.55
N ILE A 270 20.53 1.50 8.79
CA ILE A 270 21.15 0.71 7.73
C ILE A 270 20.12 0.43 6.62
N PRO A 271 20.42 0.75 5.34
CA PRO A 271 19.48 0.56 4.26
C PRO A 271 18.89 -0.85 4.23
N LYS A 272 17.57 -0.92 4.17
CA LYS A 272 16.81 -2.17 4.08
C LYS A 272 16.48 -2.48 2.64
N ASN A 273 16.31 -3.76 2.35
CA ASN A 273 15.88 -4.19 1.03
C ASN A 273 14.58 -5.01 1.08
N ILE A 274 13.81 -4.94 0.02
CA ILE A 274 12.70 -5.86 -0.28
C ILE A 274 12.94 -6.42 -1.65
N LYS A 275 13.13 -7.74 -1.73
CA LYS A 275 13.33 -8.46 -2.99
C LYS A 275 12.00 -8.99 -3.52
N HIS A 276 11.84 -8.97 -4.85
CA HIS A 276 10.67 -9.54 -5.52
C HIS A 276 9.37 -8.98 -4.94
N ILE A 277 9.18 -7.68 -5.12
CA ILE A 277 8.11 -6.88 -4.47
C ILE A 277 6.73 -7.40 -4.82
N ALA A 278 6.45 -7.68 -6.10
CA ALA A 278 5.14 -8.13 -6.56
C ALA A 278 4.77 -9.52 -6.01
N LYS A 279 3.56 -9.64 -5.45
CA LYS A 279 3.03 -10.86 -4.85
C LYS A 279 1.58 -11.06 -5.24
N SER A 280 1.16 -12.31 -5.40
CA SER A 280 -0.21 -12.69 -5.73
C SER A 280 -0.67 -13.93 -4.96
N VAL A 281 -1.96 -14.26 -5.05
CA VAL A 281 -2.59 -15.43 -4.43
C VAL A 281 -3.53 -16.15 -5.41
N LYS A 282 -3.77 -17.44 -5.16
CA LYS A 282 -4.71 -18.28 -5.95
C LYS A 282 -6.16 -17.82 -5.81
N CYS A 283 -6.55 -17.31 -4.62
CA CYS A 283 -7.88 -16.77 -4.33
C CYS A 283 -7.82 -15.65 -3.29
N LEU A 284 -8.78 -14.74 -3.33
CA LEU A 284 -8.86 -13.60 -2.39
C LEU A 284 -9.71 -13.90 -1.15
N TYR A 285 -10.50 -14.96 -1.18
CA TYR A 285 -11.36 -15.42 -0.10
C TYR A 285 -11.55 -16.93 -0.16
N GLY A 286 -12.06 -17.50 0.92
CA GLY A 286 -12.53 -18.88 1.00
C GLY A 286 -13.66 -19.01 2.02
N ASP A 287 -14.01 -20.23 2.36
CA ASP A 287 -15.02 -20.44 3.40
C ASP A 287 -14.52 -19.88 4.73
N LYS A 288 -15.26 -18.93 5.30
CA LYS A 288 -14.96 -18.23 6.56
C LYS A 288 -13.67 -17.42 6.63
N PHE A 289 -13.07 -17.03 5.49
CA PHE A 289 -11.95 -16.08 5.50
C PHE A 289 -11.90 -15.18 4.27
N ALA A 290 -11.25 -14.03 4.44
CA ALA A 290 -10.84 -13.14 3.36
C ALA A 290 -9.39 -12.68 3.55
N LEU A 291 -8.65 -12.56 2.44
CA LEU A 291 -7.29 -12.01 2.39
C LEU A 291 -7.36 -10.54 1.98
N THR A 292 -6.63 -9.66 2.66
CA THR A 292 -6.71 -8.21 2.43
C THR A 292 -5.33 -7.56 2.37
N GLY A 293 -5.22 -6.45 1.64
CA GLY A 293 -3.95 -5.75 1.46
C GLY A 293 -2.86 -6.64 0.88
N ASN A 294 -1.63 -6.49 1.39
CA ASN A 294 -0.48 -7.23 0.87
C ASN A 294 -0.51 -8.73 1.22
N SER A 295 -1.39 -9.19 2.11
CA SER A 295 -1.60 -10.63 2.29
C SER A 295 -2.29 -11.24 1.06
N ALA A 296 -3.08 -10.46 0.34
CA ALA A 296 -3.73 -10.84 -0.91
C ALA A 296 -2.84 -10.53 -2.13
N GLU A 297 -2.63 -9.26 -2.42
CA GLU A 297 -1.95 -8.79 -3.62
C GLU A 297 -1.04 -7.61 -3.30
N PHE A 298 0.16 -7.59 -3.88
CA PHE A 298 1.01 -6.41 -3.92
C PHE A 298 1.59 -6.25 -5.33
N LEU A 299 1.39 -5.08 -5.92
CA LEU A 299 1.78 -4.83 -7.31
C LEU A 299 3.20 -4.26 -7.38
N ASP A 300 3.29 -2.94 -7.21
CA ASP A 300 4.53 -2.16 -7.30
C ASP A 300 4.36 -0.83 -6.56
N PRO A 301 5.41 -0.27 -5.96
CA PRO A 301 5.30 0.97 -5.20
C PRO A 301 5.19 2.24 -6.05
N VAL A 302 5.42 2.19 -7.37
CA VAL A 302 5.55 3.38 -8.24
C VAL A 302 4.35 4.32 -8.18
N PHE A 303 3.13 3.82 -7.99
CA PHE A 303 1.93 4.66 -7.91
C PHE A 303 1.33 4.74 -6.50
N SER A 304 2.08 4.34 -5.47
CA SER A 304 1.64 4.43 -4.06
C SER A 304 0.31 3.72 -3.75
N SER A 305 -0.09 2.71 -4.53
CA SER A 305 -1.41 2.06 -4.46
C SER A 305 -1.60 1.11 -3.26
N GLY A 306 -0.51 0.66 -2.62
CA GLY A 306 -0.55 -0.43 -1.63
C GLY A 306 -1.48 -0.17 -0.44
N VAL A 307 -1.41 1.01 0.20
CA VAL A 307 -2.28 1.34 1.33
C VAL A 307 -3.74 1.54 0.88
N SER A 308 -3.95 2.07 -0.33
CA SER A 308 -5.31 2.22 -0.88
C SER A 308 -5.98 0.87 -1.08
N PHE A 309 -5.30 -0.09 -1.71
CA PHE A 309 -5.83 -1.46 -1.82
C PHE A 309 -5.98 -2.15 -0.47
N ALA A 310 -5.06 -1.91 0.47
CA ALA A 310 -5.15 -2.47 1.80
C ALA A 310 -6.40 -1.99 2.54
N THR A 311 -6.68 -0.69 2.52
CA THR A 311 -7.87 -0.11 3.16
C THR A 311 -9.16 -0.46 2.44
N GLU A 312 -9.16 -0.48 1.10
CA GLU A 312 -10.31 -0.88 0.29
C GLU A 312 -10.71 -2.33 0.52
N SER A 313 -9.75 -3.25 0.41
CA SER A 313 -10.01 -4.68 0.65
C SER A 313 -10.41 -4.96 2.09
N GLY A 314 -9.75 -4.30 3.05
CA GLY A 314 -10.08 -4.44 4.48
C GLY A 314 -11.51 -3.99 4.80
N LEU A 315 -11.89 -2.81 4.31
CA LEU A 315 -13.24 -2.28 4.51
C LEU A 315 -14.31 -3.17 3.85
N ARG A 316 -14.05 -3.60 2.62
CA ARG A 316 -14.99 -4.43 1.87
C ARG A 316 -15.16 -5.81 2.49
N ALA A 317 -14.06 -6.45 2.88
CA ALA A 317 -14.11 -7.73 3.60
C ALA A 317 -14.89 -7.60 4.93
N ALA A 318 -14.66 -6.54 5.69
CA ALA A 318 -15.41 -6.27 6.91
C ALA A 318 -16.91 -6.11 6.68
N LYS A 319 -17.31 -5.39 5.63
CA LYS A 319 -18.73 -5.22 5.25
C LYS A 319 -19.40 -6.55 4.91
N LEU A 320 -18.73 -7.40 4.14
CA LEU A 320 -19.28 -8.70 3.73
C LEU A 320 -19.30 -9.69 4.89
N ALA A 321 -18.24 -9.74 5.70
CA ALA A 321 -18.22 -10.55 6.92
C ALA A 321 -19.35 -10.15 7.90
N LEU A 322 -19.63 -8.84 8.05
CA LEU A 322 -20.76 -8.34 8.85
C LEU A 322 -22.11 -8.82 8.29
N LYS A 323 -22.31 -8.80 6.97
CA LYS A 323 -23.52 -9.35 6.35
C LYS A 323 -23.69 -10.83 6.66
N GLU A 324 -22.60 -11.61 6.57
CA GLU A 324 -22.60 -13.03 6.85
C GLU A 324 -22.94 -13.34 8.32
N LEU A 325 -22.35 -12.58 9.27
CA LEU A 325 -22.67 -12.67 10.69
C LEU A 325 -24.15 -12.39 11.00
N ASN A 326 -24.78 -11.52 10.21
CA ASN A 326 -26.20 -11.19 10.32
C ASN A 326 -27.10 -12.19 9.57
N GLY A 327 -26.58 -13.34 9.14
CA GLY A 327 -27.33 -14.40 8.46
C GLY A 327 -27.66 -14.11 6.99
N GLN A 328 -27.05 -13.08 6.38
CA GLN A 328 -27.15 -12.83 4.96
C GLN A 328 -26.13 -13.70 4.19
N GLN A 329 -26.36 -13.87 2.91
CA GLN A 329 -25.44 -14.60 2.02
C GLN A 329 -24.83 -13.62 1.02
N PRO A 330 -23.71 -12.94 1.35
CA PRO A 330 -23.07 -12.04 0.42
C PRO A 330 -22.42 -12.82 -0.74
N ASP A 331 -22.42 -12.23 -1.92
CA ASP A 331 -21.70 -12.79 -3.07
C ASP A 331 -20.22 -12.37 -2.99
N TRP A 332 -19.41 -13.19 -2.30
CA TRP A 332 -17.97 -12.95 -2.17
C TRP A 332 -17.25 -12.92 -3.52
N GLN A 333 -17.77 -13.66 -4.52
CA GLN A 333 -17.17 -13.63 -5.85
C GLN A 333 -17.37 -12.29 -6.53
N ALA A 334 -18.61 -11.81 -6.65
CA ALA A 334 -18.93 -10.57 -7.31
C ALA A 334 -18.56 -9.35 -6.44
N ASP A 335 -18.98 -9.37 -5.15
CA ASP A 335 -18.87 -8.20 -4.27
C ASP A 335 -17.44 -7.98 -3.72
N TYR A 336 -16.57 -9.01 -3.77
CA TYR A 336 -15.20 -8.92 -3.27
C TYR A 336 -14.16 -9.24 -4.33
N ALA A 337 -14.13 -10.50 -4.83
CA ALA A 337 -13.00 -10.94 -5.65
C ALA A 337 -12.97 -10.25 -7.02
N GLU A 338 -14.10 -10.16 -7.73
CA GLU A 338 -14.18 -9.49 -9.02
C GLU A 338 -13.93 -7.99 -8.89
N TYR A 339 -14.60 -7.36 -7.92
CA TYR A 339 -14.38 -5.95 -7.64
C TYR A 339 -12.90 -5.60 -7.36
N MET A 340 -12.22 -6.37 -6.50
CA MET A 340 -10.80 -6.13 -6.22
C MET A 340 -9.92 -6.38 -7.45
N LYS A 341 -10.22 -7.44 -8.23
CA LYS A 341 -9.50 -7.76 -9.46
C LYS A 341 -9.63 -6.67 -10.52
N GLU A 342 -10.77 -6.02 -10.64
CA GLU A 342 -10.96 -4.87 -11.55
C GLU A 342 -10.00 -3.74 -11.22
N GLY A 343 -9.93 -3.29 -9.96
CA GLY A 343 -9.01 -2.24 -9.54
C GLY A 343 -7.54 -2.65 -9.68
N ILE A 344 -7.21 -3.90 -9.32
CA ILE A 344 -5.88 -4.48 -9.49
C ILE A 344 -5.47 -4.48 -10.97
N ALA A 345 -6.36 -4.85 -11.88
CA ALA A 345 -6.09 -4.90 -13.32
C ALA A 345 -5.75 -3.50 -13.89
N VAL A 346 -6.47 -2.46 -13.46
CA VAL A 346 -6.17 -1.06 -13.86
C VAL A 346 -4.75 -0.68 -13.43
N PHE A 347 -4.40 -0.80 -12.15
CA PHE A 347 -3.06 -0.45 -11.70
C PHE A 347 -1.97 -1.36 -12.29
N SER A 348 -2.25 -2.64 -12.50
CA SER A 348 -1.30 -3.56 -13.13
C SER A 348 -0.97 -3.14 -14.58
N SER A 349 -1.94 -2.64 -15.35
CA SER A 349 -1.66 -2.11 -16.67
C SER A 349 -0.79 -0.85 -16.61
N TYR A 350 -1.07 0.06 -15.66
CA TYR A 350 -0.25 1.26 -15.44
C TYR A 350 1.18 0.93 -15.04
N VAL A 351 1.38 -0.09 -14.18
CA VAL A 351 2.73 -0.56 -13.81
C VAL A 351 3.47 -1.11 -15.04
N ARG A 352 2.82 -1.96 -15.85
CA ARG A 352 3.42 -2.46 -17.09
C ARG A 352 3.78 -1.33 -18.06
N ASP A 353 2.85 -0.38 -18.25
CA ASP A 353 3.05 0.75 -19.17
C ASP A 353 4.05 1.79 -18.65
N TRP A 354 4.29 1.82 -17.33
CA TRP A 354 5.40 2.56 -16.74
C TRP A 354 6.75 1.93 -17.08
N TYR A 355 6.88 0.63 -16.88
CA TYR A 355 8.15 -0.07 -17.08
C TYR A 355 8.48 -0.38 -18.55
N ASN A 356 7.50 -0.39 -19.45
CA ASN A 356 7.76 -0.45 -20.90
C ASN A 356 8.07 0.94 -21.51
N GLY A 357 7.85 2.03 -20.76
CA GLY A 357 8.14 3.40 -21.15
C GLY A 357 6.95 4.19 -21.70
N ASP A 358 5.86 3.56 -22.12
CA ASP A 358 4.71 4.24 -22.73
C ASP A 358 4.10 5.31 -21.82
N LEU A 359 3.94 4.99 -20.53
CA LEU A 359 3.40 5.95 -19.56
C LEU A 359 4.40 7.06 -19.24
N GLN A 360 5.70 6.77 -19.25
CA GLN A 360 6.76 7.78 -19.09
C GLN A 360 6.75 8.77 -20.27
N ASP A 361 6.58 8.30 -21.51
CA ASP A 361 6.46 9.16 -22.67
C ASP A 361 5.30 10.14 -22.53
N ILE A 362 4.16 9.69 -21.98
CA ILE A 362 3.01 10.55 -21.69
C ILE A 362 3.34 11.55 -20.58
N PHE A 363 3.95 11.11 -19.47
CA PHE A 363 4.24 11.97 -18.30
C PHE A 363 5.25 13.09 -18.63
N PHE A 364 6.20 12.83 -19.51
CA PHE A 364 7.29 13.74 -19.84
C PHE A 364 7.13 14.44 -21.19
N HIS A 365 5.98 14.29 -21.85
CA HIS A 365 5.70 14.99 -23.11
C HIS A 365 5.48 16.49 -22.87
N LYS A 366 6.02 17.33 -23.75
CA LYS A 366 5.95 18.79 -23.61
C LYS A 366 4.53 19.37 -23.77
N SER A 367 3.71 18.74 -24.62
CA SER A 367 2.34 19.17 -24.91
C SER A 367 1.34 18.16 -24.36
N HIS A 368 0.85 18.39 -23.14
CA HIS A 368 -0.15 17.53 -22.53
C HIS A 368 -1.56 17.89 -23.01
N ASN A 369 -2.35 16.89 -23.42
CA ASN A 369 -3.79 17.06 -23.47
C ASN A 369 -4.31 17.21 -22.03
N PRO A 370 -4.90 18.37 -21.66
CA PRO A 370 -5.31 18.58 -20.25
C PRO A 370 -6.33 17.55 -19.75
N GLU A 371 -7.20 17.07 -20.64
CA GLU A 371 -8.21 16.07 -20.28
C GLU A 371 -7.58 14.71 -19.99
N PHE A 372 -6.61 14.27 -20.80
CA PHE A 372 -5.87 13.03 -20.52
C PHE A 372 -5.13 13.12 -19.19
N LYS A 373 -4.49 14.27 -18.93
CA LYS A 373 -3.80 14.51 -17.66
C LYS A 373 -4.75 14.39 -16.46
N ARG A 374 -5.96 14.97 -16.55
CA ARG A 374 -7.00 14.85 -15.51
C ARG A 374 -7.45 13.40 -15.30
N GLN A 375 -7.66 12.66 -16.37
CA GLN A 375 -8.10 11.26 -16.36
C GLN A 375 -7.03 10.35 -15.77
N ILE A 376 -5.76 10.52 -16.15
CA ILE A 376 -4.64 9.80 -15.55
C ILE A 376 -4.49 10.18 -14.06
N CYS A 377 -4.61 11.46 -13.72
CA CYS A 377 -4.54 11.94 -12.35
C CYS A 377 -5.57 11.26 -11.44
N ALA A 378 -6.78 10.99 -11.93
CA ALA A 378 -7.80 10.26 -11.18
C ALA A 378 -7.39 8.81 -10.87
N VAL A 379 -6.70 8.12 -11.81
CA VAL A 379 -6.14 6.80 -11.57
C VAL A 379 -5.02 6.87 -10.53
N LEU A 380 -4.09 7.83 -10.65
CA LEU A 380 -3.03 8.05 -9.67
C LEU A 380 -3.57 8.43 -8.28
N ALA A 381 -4.76 9.02 -8.21
CA ALA A 381 -5.48 9.29 -6.97
C ALA A 381 -6.22 8.06 -6.39
N GLY A 382 -6.24 6.93 -7.12
CA GLY A 382 -6.80 5.66 -6.68
C GLY A 382 -8.25 5.41 -7.11
N TYR A 383 -8.86 6.27 -7.93
CA TYR A 383 -10.25 6.11 -8.38
C TYR A 383 -10.34 5.16 -9.57
N VAL A 384 -9.88 3.92 -9.38
CA VAL A 384 -9.72 2.88 -10.41
C VAL A 384 -11.00 2.08 -10.71
N TRP A 385 -12.08 2.35 -10.01
CA TRP A 385 -13.40 1.74 -10.27
C TRP A 385 -14.37 2.70 -10.98
N ASN A 386 -13.94 3.95 -11.28
CA ASN A 386 -14.77 4.91 -12.02
C ASN A 386 -14.69 4.63 -13.52
N THR A 387 -15.63 3.84 -14.04
CA THR A 387 -15.70 3.46 -15.47
C THR A 387 -16.15 4.58 -16.41
N ASP A 388 -16.55 5.74 -15.89
CA ASP A 388 -16.77 6.95 -16.72
C ASP A 388 -15.43 7.54 -17.20
N ASN A 389 -14.33 7.21 -16.51
CA ASN A 389 -13.00 7.57 -16.93
C ASN A 389 -12.51 6.60 -18.03
N PRO A 390 -12.23 7.07 -19.26
CA PRO A 390 -11.72 6.22 -20.34
C PRO A 390 -10.40 5.52 -19.99
N PHE A 391 -9.53 6.15 -19.16
CA PHE A 391 -8.26 5.59 -18.71
C PHE A 391 -8.42 4.50 -17.63
N VAL A 392 -9.61 4.34 -17.07
CA VAL A 392 -10.02 3.18 -16.29
C VAL A 392 -10.68 2.15 -17.20
N LYS A 393 -11.72 2.54 -17.94
CA LYS A 393 -12.54 1.63 -18.75
C LYS A 393 -11.76 0.91 -19.86
N LYS A 394 -10.75 1.55 -20.44
CA LYS A 394 -9.94 1.04 -21.55
C LYS A 394 -8.46 0.96 -21.19
N HIS A 395 -8.14 0.77 -19.92
CA HIS A 395 -6.78 0.83 -19.37
C HIS A 395 -5.76 0.00 -20.14
N GLU A 396 -6.14 -1.17 -20.67
CA GLU A 396 -5.22 -2.06 -21.40
C GLU A 396 -4.75 -1.51 -22.77
N ARG A 397 -5.44 -0.52 -23.33
CA ARG A 397 -5.20 -0.06 -24.72
C ARG A 397 -4.93 1.43 -24.84
N ILE A 398 -5.49 2.24 -23.94
CA ILE A 398 -5.50 3.69 -24.10
C ILE A 398 -4.13 4.29 -23.92
N ILE A 399 -3.33 3.80 -22.96
CA ILE A 399 -1.97 4.30 -22.67
C ILE A 399 -1.07 4.07 -23.90
N GLY A 400 -0.97 2.83 -24.37
CA GLY A 400 -0.15 2.52 -25.54
C GLY A 400 -0.63 3.23 -26.83
N ALA A 401 -1.93 3.50 -26.99
CA ALA A 401 -2.43 4.27 -28.13
C ALA A 401 -2.01 5.74 -28.05
N VAL A 402 -2.07 6.35 -26.87
CA VAL A 402 -1.63 7.74 -26.65
C VAL A 402 -0.10 7.85 -26.78
N ALA A 403 0.65 6.90 -26.23
CA ALA A 403 2.10 6.87 -26.33
C ALA A 403 2.57 6.79 -27.80
N LYS A 404 1.97 5.91 -28.60
CA LYS A 404 2.26 5.84 -30.04
C LYS A 404 1.97 7.14 -30.78
N PHE A 405 0.88 7.82 -30.46
CA PHE A 405 0.57 9.12 -31.04
C PHE A 405 1.65 10.15 -30.71
N ILE A 406 2.08 10.23 -29.46
CA ILE A 406 3.17 11.12 -29.00
C ILE A 406 4.49 10.80 -29.70
N GLN A 407 4.83 9.51 -29.86
CA GLN A 407 6.05 9.09 -30.55
C GLN A 407 6.07 9.47 -32.02
N LEU A 408 4.91 9.62 -32.67
CA LEU A 408 4.82 10.08 -34.09
C LEU A 408 4.94 11.60 -34.22
N GLU A 409 4.73 12.38 -33.13
CA GLU A 409 4.87 13.83 -33.13
C GLU A 409 6.33 14.30 -32.88
N ASN A 410 7.20 13.41 -32.35
CA ASN A 410 8.62 13.66 -32.09
C ASN A 410 9.50 13.19 -33.24
#